data_0212ea23b47c6ac6226bfa88a0eaca86
#
_entry.id   0212ea23b47c6ac6226bfa88a0eaca86
#
_cell.length_a   1.000
_cell.length_b   1.000
_cell.length_c   1.000
_cell.angle_alpha   90.00
_cell.angle_beta   90.00
_cell.angle_gamma   90.00
#
_symmetry.space_group_name_H-M   'P 1'
#
loop_
_entity.id
_entity.type
_entity.pdbx_description
1 polymer ?
#
loop_
_entity_poly.entity_id
_entity_poly.type
_entity_poly.pdbx_seq_one_letter_code
_entity_poly.pdbx_strand_id
1 'polypeptide(L)'
;GTDGNAVDGKTAVAAVGKDDVVILDVRATGNYGSGHLKGSMSTPVFNANGVAKTTDDQLSKDFTKYVTDNKATLEKKELYLLCNSGASGARAATALLKAAGYDLAKVHTITGGAKDADVKAAAIYVSDTHVINKMADTKNYLILDVRSTASYTKGHLKGSLSLPLFDKDNKLPDDLAKAFTEYVTAHKADFEGKTIYVLCNSGARGAAKATQLLKEAGITNVFTIENGAKSE
;
A
#
# COMPACT_ATOMS: atom_id res chain seq x y z
N GLY A 1 -21.52 -18.05 3.40
CA GLY A 1 -21.11 -18.27 2.61
C GLY A 1 -20.36 -18.04 1.32
N THR A 2 -19.24 -17.52 1.46
CA THR A 2 -18.33 -17.28 0.34
C THR A 2 -17.30 -18.38 0.25
N ASP A 3 -17.58 -19.50 0.89
CA ASP A 3 -16.60 -20.49 1.28
C ASP A 3 -15.94 -21.17 0.10
N GLY A 4 -16.62 -21.29 -1.05
CA GLY A 4 -16.05 -21.91 -2.25
C GLY A 4 -15.07 -21.04 -3.03
N ASN A 5 -15.02 -19.72 -2.75
CA ASN A 5 -14.24 -18.77 -3.56
C ASN A 5 -13.12 -18.07 -2.76
N ALA A 6 -12.79 -18.58 -1.58
CA ALA A 6 -11.71 -18.02 -0.81
C ALA A 6 -10.35 -18.32 -1.44
N VAL A 7 -9.44 -17.35 -1.36
CA VAL A 7 -8.01 -17.52 -1.69
C VAL A 7 -7.19 -17.21 -0.46
N ASP A 8 -6.05 -17.88 -0.31
CA ASP A 8 -5.18 -17.59 0.83
C ASP A 8 -4.34 -16.32 0.58
N GLY A 9 -3.73 -15.83 1.65
CA GLY A 9 -2.92 -14.61 1.58
C GLY A 9 -1.73 -14.77 0.64
N LYS A 10 -1.10 -15.92 0.62
CA LYS A 10 0.04 -16.20 -0.25
C LYS A 10 -0.36 -16.10 -1.73
N THR A 11 -1.50 -16.66 -2.09
CA THR A 11 -2.06 -16.56 -3.44
C THR A 11 -2.37 -15.11 -3.81
N ALA A 12 -2.96 -14.35 -2.89
CA ALA A 12 -3.27 -12.95 -3.12
C ALA A 12 -2.00 -12.11 -3.35
N VAL A 13 -0.98 -12.30 -2.54
CA VAL A 13 0.30 -11.60 -2.69
C VAL A 13 0.96 -11.95 -4.02
N ALA A 14 0.94 -13.22 -4.43
CA ALA A 14 1.48 -13.65 -5.72
C ALA A 14 0.72 -13.06 -6.91
N ALA A 15 -0.53 -12.67 -6.71
CA ALA A 15 -1.36 -12.06 -7.76
C ALA A 15 -1.12 -10.55 -7.95
N VAL A 16 -0.40 -9.90 -7.04
CA VAL A 16 -0.06 -8.47 -7.18
C VAL A 16 0.67 -8.24 -8.50
N GLY A 17 0.18 -7.28 -9.27
CA GLY A 17 0.76 -6.91 -10.57
C GLY A 17 0.31 -7.77 -11.74
N LYS A 18 -0.54 -8.78 -11.55
CA LYS A 18 -1.12 -9.57 -12.64
C LYS A 18 -2.29 -8.81 -13.27
N ASP A 19 -2.32 -8.76 -14.60
CA ASP A 19 -3.34 -8.01 -15.35
C ASP A 19 -4.75 -8.59 -15.20
N ASP A 20 -4.88 -9.87 -14.90
CA ASP A 20 -6.17 -10.57 -14.79
C ASP A 20 -6.75 -10.57 -13.38
N VAL A 21 -6.07 -9.96 -12.41
CA VAL A 21 -6.51 -9.87 -11.03
C VAL A 21 -6.58 -8.41 -10.58
N VAL A 22 -7.65 -8.05 -9.89
CA VAL A 22 -7.79 -6.77 -9.20
C VAL A 22 -8.04 -7.04 -7.72
N ILE A 23 -7.25 -6.41 -6.86
CA ILE A 23 -7.46 -6.48 -5.41
C ILE A 23 -8.26 -5.26 -5.00
N LEU A 24 -9.45 -5.48 -4.48
CA LEU A 24 -10.30 -4.45 -3.91
C LEU A 24 -10.12 -4.45 -2.40
N ASP A 25 -9.49 -3.40 -1.88
CA ASP A 25 -9.30 -3.22 -0.45
C ASP A 25 -10.51 -2.51 0.11
N VAL A 26 -11.34 -3.25 0.85
CA VAL A 26 -12.62 -2.77 1.35
C VAL A 26 -12.53 -2.26 2.80
N ARG A 27 -11.32 -2.18 3.35
CA ARG A 27 -11.09 -1.60 4.67
C ARG A 27 -11.36 -0.10 4.66
N ALA A 28 -11.49 0.48 5.85
CA ALA A 28 -11.57 1.93 6.00
C ALA A 28 -10.37 2.62 5.31
N THR A 29 -10.58 3.80 4.76
CA THR A 29 -9.57 4.55 4.01
C THR A 29 -8.28 4.77 4.81
N GLY A 30 -8.39 5.00 6.13
CA GLY A 30 -7.21 5.15 6.99
C GLY A 30 -6.38 3.87 7.09
N ASN A 31 -7.01 2.71 7.12
CA ASN A 31 -6.31 1.43 7.15
C ASN A 31 -5.61 1.16 5.82
N TYR A 32 -6.28 1.44 4.72
CA TYR A 32 -5.66 1.37 3.40
C TYR A 32 -4.42 2.27 3.33
N GLY A 33 -4.57 3.53 3.69
CA GLY A 33 -3.49 4.52 3.61
C GLY A 33 -2.26 4.19 4.44
N SER A 34 -2.45 3.53 5.59
CA SER A 34 -1.35 3.18 6.50
C SER A 34 -0.58 1.91 6.12
N GLY A 35 -1.07 1.17 5.14
CA GLY A 35 -0.39 -0.03 4.63
C GLY A 35 -1.31 -0.86 3.76
N HIS A 36 -1.01 -0.96 2.46
CA HIS A 36 -1.79 -1.74 1.51
C HIS A 36 -0.89 -2.49 0.53
N LEU A 37 -1.47 -3.45 -0.17
CA LEU A 37 -0.79 -4.18 -1.24
C LEU A 37 -0.62 -3.28 -2.46
N LYS A 38 0.51 -3.40 -3.12
CA LYS A 38 0.80 -2.60 -4.33
C LYS A 38 -0.30 -2.78 -5.36
N GLY A 39 -0.81 -1.65 -5.88
CA GLY A 39 -1.82 -1.66 -6.94
C GLY A 39 -3.23 -2.03 -6.48
N SER A 40 -3.44 -2.32 -5.20
CA SER A 40 -4.79 -2.54 -4.68
C SER A 40 -5.60 -1.25 -4.73
N MET A 41 -6.91 -1.40 -4.94
CA MET A 41 -7.84 -0.27 -5.05
C MET A 41 -8.57 -0.06 -3.74
N SER A 42 -8.58 1.17 -3.24
CA SER A 42 -9.37 1.52 -2.05
C SER A 42 -10.84 1.66 -2.42
N THR A 43 -11.64 0.68 -1.99
CA THR A 43 -13.09 0.66 -2.20
C THR A 43 -13.77 0.34 -0.87
N PRO A 44 -13.75 1.29 0.08
CA PRO A 44 -14.13 1.00 1.46
C PRO A 44 -15.62 0.67 1.62
N VAL A 45 -15.90 -0.34 2.44
CA VAL A 45 -17.24 -0.63 2.97
C VAL A 45 -17.29 -0.45 4.50
N PHE A 46 -16.13 -0.17 5.11
CA PHE A 46 -16.03 0.20 6.52
C PHE A 46 -15.89 1.71 6.67
N ASN A 47 -16.58 2.28 7.66
CA ASN A 47 -16.36 3.67 8.03
C ASN A 47 -15.07 3.83 8.85
N ALA A 48 -14.74 5.06 9.23
CA ALA A 48 -13.55 5.38 10.03
C ALA A 48 -13.51 4.66 11.39
N ASN A 49 -14.66 4.21 11.89
CA ASN A 49 -14.75 3.47 13.16
C ASN A 49 -14.65 1.95 12.98
N GLY A 50 -14.35 1.49 11.77
CA GLY A 50 -14.19 0.07 11.47
C GLY A 50 -15.51 -0.72 11.40
N VAL A 51 -16.64 -0.04 11.24
CA VAL A 51 -17.95 -0.69 11.13
C VAL A 51 -18.32 -0.85 9.66
N ALA A 52 -18.59 -2.09 9.25
CA ALA A 52 -19.09 -2.38 7.91
C ALA A 52 -20.50 -1.85 7.77
N LYS A 53 -20.78 -1.17 6.67
CA LYS A 53 -22.09 -0.57 6.41
C LYS A 53 -22.92 -1.43 5.47
N THR A 54 -24.21 -1.24 5.55
CA THR A 54 -25.20 -1.93 4.72
C THR A 54 -25.60 -1.08 3.50
N THR A 55 -26.49 -1.60 2.69
CA THR A 55 -26.83 -1.08 1.37
C THR A 55 -27.32 0.36 1.31
N ASP A 56 -27.79 0.94 2.41
CA ASP A 56 -28.40 2.27 2.40
C ASP A 56 -27.47 3.40 2.75
N ASP A 57 -26.21 3.12 3.07
CA ASP A 57 -25.29 4.16 3.45
C ASP A 57 -24.41 4.63 2.29
N GLN A 58 -23.76 5.76 2.51
CA GLN A 58 -22.96 6.40 1.47
C GLN A 58 -21.80 5.53 0.97
N LEU A 59 -21.14 4.77 1.86
CA LEU A 59 -20.03 3.88 1.45
C LEU A 59 -20.52 2.78 0.51
N SER A 60 -21.66 2.17 0.80
CA SER A 60 -22.26 1.15 -0.07
C SER A 60 -22.66 1.73 -1.41
N LYS A 61 -23.19 2.96 -1.43
CA LYS A 61 -23.52 3.67 -2.66
C LYS A 61 -22.29 3.99 -3.48
N ASP A 62 -21.22 4.46 -2.85
CA ASP A 62 -19.96 4.77 -3.51
C ASP A 62 -19.30 3.52 -4.06
N PHE A 63 -19.29 2.42 -3.30
CA PHE A 63 -18.79 1.13 -3.76
C PHE A 63 -19.56 0.66 -4.99
N THR A 64 -20.88 0.69 -4.91
CA THR A 64 -21.77 0.27 -6.02
C THR A 64 -21.53 1.12 -7.26
N LYS A 65 -21.37 2.44 -7.08
CA LYS A 65 -21.07 3.34 -8.20
C LYS A 65 -19.75 2.96 -8.86
N TYR A 66 -18.70 2.75 -8.06
CA TYR A 66 -17.40 2.37 -8.59
C TYR A 66 -17.44 1.07 -9.39
N VAL A 67 -18.05 0.02 -8.85
CA VAL A 67 -18.09 -1.28 -9.54
C VAL A 67 -19.06 -1.27 -10.72
N THR A 68 -20.05 -0.40 -10.73
CA THR A 68 -20.96 -0.22 -11.87
C THR A 68 -20.27 0.57 -12.98
N ASP A 69 -19.61 1.67 -12.64
CA ASP A 69 -18.92 2.52 -13.63
C ASP A 69 -17.75 1.78 -14.30
N ASN A 70 -17.11 0.86 -13.60
CA ASN A 70 -15.95 0.10 -14.08
C ASN A 70 -16.28 -1.35 -14.46
N LYS A 71 -17.57 -1.69 -14.57
CA LYS A 71 -17.99 -3.09 -14.76
C LYS A 71 -17.41 -3.73 -16.01
N ALA A 72 -17.38 -3.01 -17.13
CA ALA A 72 -16.85 -3.55 -18.38
C ALA A 72 -15.42 -4.06 -18.26
N THR A 73 -14.61 -3.43 -17.41
CA THR A 73 -13.23 -3.85 -17.14
C THR A 73 -13.17 -4.90 -16.04
N LEU A 74 -13.84 -4.63 -14.91
CA LEU A 74 -13.72 -5.46 -13.71
C LEU A 74 -14.39 -6.84 -13.86
N GLU A 75 -15.49 -6.95 -14.59
CA GLU A 75 -16.19 -8.23 -14.75
C GLU A 75 -15.37 -9.28 -15.52
N LYS A 76 -14.35 -8.84 -16.24
CA LYS A 76 -13.44 -9.73 -16.99
C LYS A 76 -12.29 -10.25 -16.13
N LYS A 77 -12.17 -9.78 -14.90
CA LYS A 77 -11.04 -10.05 -14.02
C LYS A 77 -11.46 -10.89 -12.82
N GLU A 78 -10.50 -11.53 -12.20
CA GLU A 78 -10.68 -12.11 -10.88
C GLU A 78 -10.60 -10.99 -9.85
N LEU A 79 -11.60 -10.86 -8.98
CA LEU A 79 -11.65 -9.84 -7.95
C LEU A 79 -11.31 -10.46 -6.60
N TYR A 80 -10.26 -9.97 -5.99
CA TYR A 80 -9.84 -10.40 -4.65
C TYR A 80 -10.22 -9.33 -3.65
N LEU A 81 -11.05 -9.69 -2.67
CA LEU A 81 -11.54 -8.77 -1.64
C LEU A 81 -10.68 -8.86 -0.40
N LEU A 82 -10.08 -7.73 -0.03
CA LEU A 82 -9.25 -7.62 1.17
C LEU A 82 -9.99 -6.79 2.21
N CYS A 83 -10.31 -7.41 3.34
CA CYS A 83 -10.83 -6.72 4.50
C CYS A 83 -9.93 -6.98 5.72
N ASN A 84 -10.35 -6.55 6.90
CA ASN A 84 -9.50 -6.66 8.08
C ASN A 84 -9.18 -8.12 8.47
N SER A 85 -10.17 -9.00 8.39
CA SER A 85 -10.02 -10.39 8.85
C SER A 85 -10.57 -11.45 7.87
N GLY A 86 -11.01 -11.03 6.69
CA GLY A 86 -11.62 -11.94 5.71
C GLY A 86 -13.06 -12.33 6.05
N ALA A 87 -13.79 -11.48 6.75
CA ALA A 87 -15.15 -11.76 7.21
C ALA A 87 -16.18 -10.71 6.76
N SER A 88 -16.60 -9.82 7.65
CA SER A 88 -17.76 -8.95 7.43
C SER A 88 -17.63 -8.00 6.23
N GLY A 89 -16.46 -7.41 6.04
CA GLY A 89 -16.22 -6.52 4.90
C GLY A 89 -16.29 -7.25 3.57
N ALA A 90 -15.71 -8.43 3.49
CA ALA A 90 -15.76 -9.25 2.29
C ALA A 90 -17.19 -9.70 2.00
N ARG A 91 -17.97 -10.06 3.01
CA ARG A 91 -19.39 -10.39 2.82
C ARG A 91 -20.20 -9.22 2.30
N ALA A 92 -19.99 -8.03 2.87
CA ALA A 92 -20.68 -6.81 2.43
C ALA A 92 -20.34 -6.49 0.97
N ALA A 93 -19.06 -6.51 0.62
CA ALA A 93 -18.62 -6.24 -0.75
C ALA A 93 -19.15 -7.29 -1.74
N THR A 94 -19.13 -8.57 -1.35
CA THR A 94 -19.67 -9.66 -2.19
C THR A 94 -21.15 -9.45 -2.48
N ALA A 95 -21.93 -9.07 -1.46
CA ALA A 95 -23.35 -8.78 -1.64
C ALA A 95 -23.60 -7.62 -2.61
N LEU A 96 -22.79 -6.55 -2.51
CA LEU A 96 -22.88 -5.40 -3.41
C LEU A 96 -22.49 -5.75 -4.84
N LEU A 97 -21.46 -6.57 -5.02
CA LEU A 97 -21.04 -7.07 -6.33
C LEU A 97 -22.13 -7.94 -6.97
N LYS A 98 -22.74 -8.82 -6.18
CA LYS A 98 -23.87 -9.63 -6.64
C LYS A 98 -25.02 -8.76 -7.12
N ALA A 99 -25.39 -7.76 -6.33
CA ALA A 99 -26.46 -6.82 -6.68
C ALA A 99 -26.15 -6.02 -7.95
N ALA A 100 -24.85 -5.77 -8.21
CA ALA A 100 -24.39 -5.08 -9.42
C ALA A 100 -24.25 -6.02 -10.64
N GLY A 101 -24.59 -7.30 -10.49
CA GLY A 101 -24.61 -8.25 -11.60
C GLY A 101 -23.29 -8.93 -11.91
N TYR A 102 -22.36 -8.94 -10.95
CA TYR A 102 -21.07 -9.65 -11.13
C TYR A 102 -21.25 -11.17 -10.97
N ASP A 103 -20.45 -11.93 -11.73
CA ASP A 103 -20.35 -13.37 -11.57
C ASP A 103 -19.52 -13.68 -10.31
N LEU A 104 -20.16 -14.21 -9.28
CA LEU A 104 -19.52 -14.49 -8.00
C LEU A 104 -18.47 -15.62 -8.09
N ALA A 105 -18.45 -16.41 -9.17
CA ALA A 105 -17.38 -17.37 -9.42
C ALA A 105 -16.02 -16.68 -9.57
N LYS A 106 -16.01 -15.39 -9.94
CA LYS A 106 -14.80 -14.57 -10.10
C LYS A 106 -14.52 -13.68 -8.90
N VAL A 107 -15.30 -13.77 -7.84
CA VAL A 107 -15.15 -12.96 -6.63
C VAL A 107 -14.60 -13.84 -5.51
N HIS A 108 -13.46 -13.45 -4.96
CA HIS A 108 -12.74 -14.23 -3.97
C HIS A 108 -12.46 -13.42 -2.72
N THR A 109 -12.69 -14.02 -1.56
CA THR A 109 -12.30 -13.43 -0.27
C THR A 109 -10.89 -13.87 0.07
N ILE A 110 -10.03 -12.91 0.42
CA ILE A 110 -8.69 -13.22 0.93
C ILE A 110 -8.81 -13.70 2.38
N THR A 111 -8.54 -14.97 2.61
CA THR A 111 -8.64 -15.60 3.93
C THR A 111 -7.71 -14.90 4.92
N GLY A 112 -8.24 -14.56 6.09
CA GLY A 112 -7.49 -13.84 7.12
C GLY A 112 -7.35 -12.35 6.85
N GLY A 113 -7.61 -11.90 5.64
CA GLY A 113 -7.54 -10.48 5.28
C GLY A 113 -6.20 -9.85 5.59
N ALA A 114 -6.22 -8.63 6.09
CA ALA A 114 -5.00 -7.88 6.43
C ALA A 114 -4.23 -8.49 7.63
N LYS A 115 -4.84 -9.41 8.38
CA LYS A 115 -4.19 -10.11 9.49
C LYS A 115 -3.38 -11.31 9.04
N ASP A 116 -3.58 -11.79 7.81
CA ASP A 116 -2.76 -12.86 7.25
C ASP A 116 -1.29 -12.43 7.23
N ALA A 117 -0.39 -13.33 7.61
CA ALA A 117 1.03 -13.01 7.77
C ALA A 117 1.68 -12.60 6.43
N ASP A 118 1.35 -13.27 5.34
CA ASP A 118 1.91 -12.94 4.01
C ASP A 118 1.37 -11.61 3.50
N VAL A 119 0.08 -11.36 3.68
CA VAL A 119 -0.54 -10.09 3.31
C VAL A 119 0.07 -8.95 4.13
N LYS A 120 0.19 -9.13 5.44
CA LYS A 120 0.76 -8.11 6.33
C LYS A 120 2.20 -7.76 5.93
N ALA A 121 3.01 -8.76 5.61
CA ALA A 121 4.40 -8.54 5.20
C ALA A 121 4.50 -7.82 3.84
N ALA A 122 3.54 -8.00 2.95
CA ALA A 122 3.53 -7.38 1.62
C ALA A 122 2.78 -6.04 1.58
N ALA A 123 1.95 -5.73 2.58
CA ALA A 123 1.16 -4.48 2.65
C ALA A 123 2.01 -3.31 3.17
N ILE A 124 3.07 -3.01 2.44
CA ILE A 124 4.08 -2.00 2.82
C ILE A 124 3.96 -0.70 2.02
N TYR A 125 2.93 -0.55 1.22
CA TYR A 125 2.69 0.68 0.46
C TYR A 125 1.74 1.58 1.23
N VAL A 126 2.09 2.88 1.29
CA VAL A 126 1.31 3.89 2.02
C VAL A 126 0.87 4.99 1.05
N SER A 127 -0.26 5.61 1.33
CA SER A 127 -0.71 6.75 0.54
C SER A 127 0.02 8.03 0.97
N ASP A 128 0.15 8.97 0.04
CA ASP A 128 0.78 10.28 0.28
C ASP A 128 0.06 11.05 1.38
N THR A 129 -1.26 11.04 1.39
CA THR A 129 -2.07 11.71 2.43
C THR A 129 -1.73 11.19 3.82
N HIS A 130 -1.57 9.87 3.97
CA HIS A 130 -1.17 9.27 5.25
C HIS A 130 0.18 9.81 5.72
N VAL A 131 1.16 9.86 4.81
CA VAL A 131 2.52 10.34 5.12
C VAL A 131 2.51 11.82 5.49
N ILE A 132 1.78 12.63 4.72
CA ILE A 132 1.65 14.07 4.99
C ILE A 132 1.07 14.31 6.39
N ASN A 133 0.09 13.52 6.80
CA ASN A 133 -0.51 13.61 8.14
C ASN A 133 0.45 13.23 9.27
N LYS A 134 1.53 12.50 8.98
CA LYS A 134 2.55 12.08 9.95
C LYS A 134 3.80 12.96 9.94
N MET A 135 3.95 13.81 8.95
CA MET A 135 5.17 14.56 8.67
C MET A 135 5.59 15.51 9.81
N ALA A 136 4.65 16.02 10.60
CA ALA A 136 4.95 16.86 11.75
C ALA A 136 5.49 16.08 12.96
N ASP A 137 5.23 14.79 13.05
CA ASP A 137 5.70 13.93 14.15
C ASP A 137 7.04 13.29 13.79
N THR A 138 8.10 14.07 13.90
CA THR A 138 9.47 13.63 13.57
C THR A 138 10.08 12.72 14.63
N LYS A 139 9.46 12.60 15.78
CA LYS A 139 9.90 11.68 16.83
C LYS A 139 9.61 10.23 16.48
N ASN A 140 8.43 9.96 15.90
CA ASN A 140 7.95 8.61 15.63
C ASN A 140 8.02 8.21 14.15
N TYR A 141 8.16 9.18 13.25
CA TYR A 141 8.14 8.97 11.80
C TYR A 141 9.33 9.65 11.14
N LEU A 142 9.92 8.96 10.18
CA LEU A 142 11.00 9.50 9.34
C LEU A 142 10.60 9.35 7.88
N ILE A 143 10.61 10.46 7.15
CA ILE A 143 10.49 10.44 5.69
C ILE A 143 11.89 10.42 5.10
N LEU A 144 12.21 9.37 4.38
CA LEU A 144 13.52 9.14 3.79
C LEU A 144 13.42 9.34 2.28
N ASP A 145 13.98 10.45 1.79
CA ASP A 145 13.97 10.79 0.37
C ASP A 145 15.23 10.26 -0.28
N VAL A 146 15.09 9.27 -1.15
CA VAL A 146 16.21 8.60 -1.82
C VAL A 146 16.39 9.04 -3.26
N ARG A 147 15.66 10.07 -3.68
CA ARG A 147 15.85 10.70 -5.01
C ARG A 147 17.23 11.33 -5.10
N SER A 148 17.64 11.70 -6.31
CA SER A 148 18.88 12.43 -6.49
C SER A 148 18.91 13.72 -5.66
N THR A 149 20.11 14.18 -5.31
CA THR A 149 20.28 15.45 -4.60
C THR A 149 19.63 16.62 -5.35
N ALA A 150 19.72 16.62 -6.67
CA ALA A 150 19.13 17.68 -7.49
C ALA A 150 17.59 17.69 -7.37
N SER A 151 16.95 16.51 -7.37
CA SER A 151 15.49 16.40 -7.19
C SER A 151 15.06 16.88 -5.81
N TYR A 152 15.78 16.46 -4.78
CA TYR A 152 15.50 16.91 -3.40
C TYR A 152 15.61 18.44 -3.28
N THR A 153 16.65 19.01 -3.87
CA THR A 153 16.88 20.47 -3.81
C THR A 153 15.78 21.26 -4.51
N LYS A 154 15.20 20.73 -5.59
CA LYS A 154 14.10 21.39 -6.30
C LYS A 154 12.82 21.45 -5.47
N GLY A 155 12.59 20.47 -4.61
CA GLY A 155 11.43 20.42 -3.75
C GLY A 155 11.37 19.10 -2.99
N HIS A 156 11.05 19.17 -1.72
CA HIS A 156 10.96 17.99 -0.85
C HIS A 156 9.95 18.23 0.28
N LEU A 157 9.52 17.17 0.90
CA LEU A 157 8.63 17.22 2.05
C LEU A 157 9.39 17.80 3.25
N LYS A 158 8.73 18.69 3.98
CA LYS A 158 9.31 19.31 5.17
C LYS A 158 9.75 18.24 6.17
N GLY A 159 10.99 18.36 6.64
CA GLY A 159 11.56 17.43 7.61
C GLY A 159 12.05 16.11 7.04
N SER A 160 11.93 15.90 5.74
CA SER A 160 12.47 14.68 5.10
C SER A 160 13.99 14.71 5.10
N LEU A 161 14.57 13.51 5.26
CA LEU A 161 16.01 13.30 5.20
C LEU A 161 16.40 12.92 3.78
N SER A 162 17.32 13.69 3.19
CA SER A 162 17.90 13.35 1.88
C SER A 162 19.02 12.33 2.07
N LEU A 163 18.80 11.15 1.52
CA LEU A 163 19.82 10.08 1.50
C LEU A 163 19.78 9.42 0.13
N PRO A 164 20.42 10.06 -0.88
CA PRO A 164 20.24 9.68 -2.27
C PRO A 164 20.76 8.32 -2.63
N LEU A 165 20.00 7.56 -3.39
CA LEU A 165 20.41 6.32 -4.04
C LEU A 165 20.53 6.50 -5.56
N PHE A 166 19.95 7.58 -6.10
CA PHE A 166 20.00 7.91 -7.53
C PHE A 166 21.07 8.97 -7.80
N ASP A 167 21.80 8.79 -8.90
CA ASP A 167 22.70 9.82 -9.43
C ASP A 167 21.93 10.79 -10.35
N LYS A 168 22.66 11.75 -10.93
CA LYS A 168 22.09 12.75 -11.86
C LYS A 168 21.46 12.13 -13.11
N ASP A 169 21.87 10.94 -13.49
CA ASP A 169 21.38 10.22 -14.67
C ASP A 169 20.28 9.22 -14.34
N ASN A 170 19.69 9.32 -13.15
CA ASN A 170 18.61 8.47 -12.64
C ASN A 170 19.01 6.99 -12.58
N LYS A 171 20.28 6.73 -12.26
CA LYS A 171 20.82 5.38 -12.03
C LYS A 171 21.06 5.15 -10.55
N LEU A 172 21.21 3.90 -10.17
CA LEU A 172 21.45 3.44 -8.79
C LEU A 172 22.88 2.92 -8.66
N PRO A 173 23.91 3.79 -8.59
CA PRO A 173 25.29 3.35 -8.55
C PRO A 173 25.66 2.75 -7.19
N ASP A 174 26.62 1.81 -7.19
CA ASP A 174 27.05 1.11 -5.99
C ASP A 174 27.67 2.02 -4.92
N ASP A 175 28.32 3.11 -5.34
CA ASP A 175 28.93 4.06 -4.40
C ASP A 175 27.86 4.79 -3.57
N LEU A 176 26.71 5.13 -4.16
CA LEU A 176 25.60 5.72 -3.41
C LEU A 176 24.95 4.69 -2.47
N ALA A 177 24.80 3.45 -2.91
CA ALA A 177 24.30 2.37 -2.04
C ALA A 177 25.23 2.16 -0.84
N LYS A 178 26.54 2.21 -1.06
CA LYS A 178 27.55 2.08 0.00
C LYS A 178 27.46 3.25 0.98
N ALA A 179 27.38 4.49 0.47
CA ALA A 179 27.25 5.68 1.29
C ALA A 179 25.94 5.67 2.10
N PHE A 180 24.86 5.18 1.51
CA PHE A 180 23.58 4.99 2.19
C PHE A 180 23.74 4.05 3.39
N THR A 181 24.32 2.89 3.17
CA THR A 181 24.53 1.90 4.22
C THR A 181 25.44 2.43 5.34
N GLU A 182 26.51 3.14 4.98
CA GLU A 182 27.42 3.76 5.95
C GLU A 182 26.70 4.79 6.81
N TYR A 183 25.86 5.63 6.21
CA TYR A 183 25.07 6.62 6.94
C TYR A 183 24.10 5.94 7.91
N VAL A 184 23.34 4.97 7.43
CA VAL A 184 22.34 4.26 8.25
C VAL A 184 23.03 3.57 9.43
N THR A 185 24.15 2.92 9.20
CA THR A 185 24.94 2.25 10.25
C THR A 185 25.43 3.24 11.30
N ALA A 186 25.96 4.38 10.86
CA ALA A 186 26.47 5.42 11.76
C ALA A 186 25.36 6.13 12.56
N HIS A 187 24.13 6.17 12.02
CA HIS A 187 23.00 6.86 12.64
C HIS A 187 21.85 5.91 12.98
N LYS A 188 22.17 4.65 13.23
CA LYS A 188 21.16 3.59 13.44
C LYS A 188 20.12 3.96 14.50
N ALA A 189 20.55 4.61 15.58
CA ALA A 189 19.65 5.04 16.66
C ALA A 189 18.56 6.03 16.19
N ASP A 190 18.83 6.80 15.11
CA ASP A 190 17.88 7.75 14.55
C ASP A 190 16.83 7.07 13.66
N PHE A 191 17.07 5.83 13.25
CA PHE A 191 16.16 5.01 12.44
C PHE A 191 15.37 4.03 13.30
N GLU A 192 16.01 3.45 14.30
CA GLU A 192 15.37 2.48 15.19
C GLU A 192 14.24 3.12 15.99
N GLY A 193 13.16 2.37 16.15
CA GLY A 193 12.00 2.84 16.88
C GLY A 193 11.09 3.79 16.12
N LYS A 194 11.45 4.14 14.88
CA LYS A 194 10.61 4.98 14.02
C LYS A 194 9.96 4.16 12.91
N THR A 195 8.83 4.63 12.42
CA THR A 195 8.26 4.17 11.16
C THR A 195 8.91 4.97 10.04
N ILE A 196 9.47 4.28 9.05
CA ILE A 196 10.20 4.91 7.96
C ILE A 196 9.39 4.85 6.68
N TYR A 197 9.15 6.00 6.08
CA TYR A 197 8.48 6.16 4.80
C TYR A 197 9.50 6.53 3.74
N VAL A 198 9.69 5.65 2.77
CA VAL A 198 10.68 5.87 1.70
C VAL A 198 10.01 6.55 0.52
N LEU A 199 10.57 7.67 0.10
CA LEU A 199 10.16 8.44 -1.06
C LEU A 199 11.21 8.31 -2.17
N CYS A 200 10.79 7.83 -3.33
CA CYS A 200 11.57 7.89 -4.56
C CYS A 200 10.71 8.49 -5.69
N ASN A 201 11.19 8.48 -6.91
CA ASN A 201 10.48 9.14 -8.02
C ASN A 201 9.11 8.50 -8.32
N SER A 202 9.03 7.18 -8.29
CA SER A 202 7.81 6.45 -8.70
C SER A 202 7.34 5.39 -7.70
N GLY A 203 7.98 5.29 -6.54
CA GLY A 203 7.66 4.24 -5.57
C GLY A 203 8.13 2.85 -5.99
N ALA A 204 9.11 2.74 -6.86
CA ALA A 204 9.59 1.47 -7.39
C ALA A 204 11.05 1.17 -7.06
N ARG A 205 11.97 1.40 -8.01
CA ARG A 205 13.37 0.95 -7.89
C ARG A 205 14.11 1.49 -6.67
N GLY A 206 14.03 2.79 -6.44
CA GLY A 206 14.72 3.44 -5.31
C GLY A 206 14.17 2.97 -3.98
N ALA A 207 12.85 2.87 -3.87
CA ALA A 207 12.21 2.40 -2.64
C ALA A 207 12.54 0.93 -2.37
N ALA A 208 12.57 0.08 -3.40
CA ALA A 208 12.96 -1.32 -3.26
C ALA A 208 14.41 -1.45 -2.77
N LYS A 209 15.33 -0.67 -3.35
CA LYS A 209 16.74 -0.66 -2.96
C LYS A 209 16.90 -0.18 -1.52
N ALA A 210 16.27 0.92 -1.16
CA ALA A 210 16.30 1.47 0.21
C ALA A 210 15.77 0.45 1.22
N THR A 211 14.64 -0.18 0.93
CA THR A 211 14.03 -1.18 1.80
C THR A 211 14.97 -2.37 2.03
N GLN A 212 15.62 -2.85 0.98
CA GLN A 212 16.62 -3.92 1.06
C GLN A 212 17.79 -3.52 1.96
N LEU A 213 18.39 -2.36 1.73
CA LEU A 213 19.55 -1.88 2.48
C LEU A 213 19.22 -1.64 3.95
N LEU A 214 18.04 -1.08 4.24
CA LEU A 214 17.56 -0.89 5.60
C LEU A 214 17.34 -2.22 6.31
N LYS A 215 16.74 -3.18 5.64
CA LYS A 215 16.54 -4.54 6.19
C LYS A 215 17.87 -5.21 6.53
N GLU A 216 18.86 -5.10 5.65
CA GLU A 216 20.20 -5.62 5.90
C GLU A 216 20.86 -4.97 7.11
N ALA A 217 20.54 -3.72 7.41
CA ALA A 217 20.98 -3.01 8.60
C ALA A 217 20.14 -3.27 9.85
N GLY A 218 19.12 -4.15 9.76
CA GLY A 218 18.24 -4.51 10.87
C GLY A 218 17.07 -3.56 11.08
N ILE A 219 16.77 -2.70 10.11
CA ILE A 219 15.67 -1.73 10.16
C ILE A 219 14.55 -2.24 9.27
N THR A 220 13.44 -2.66 9.88
CA THR A 220 12.37 -3.40 9.18
C THR A 220 11.01 -2.71 9.16
N ASN A 221 10.81 -1.67 9.97
CA ASN A 221 9.55 -0.91 9.98
C ASN A 221 9.57 0.14 8.88
N VAL A 222 9.58 -0.33 7.63
CA VAL A 222 9.81 0.47 6.42
C VAL A 222 8.63 0.32 5.47
N PHE A 223 8.12 1.44 5.01
CA PHE A 223 7.01 1.53 4.05
C PHE A 223 7.42 2.35 2.83
N THR A 224 6.82 2.04 1.70
CA THR A 224 7.04 2.77 0.44
C THR A 224 5.87 3.72 0.19
N ILE A 225 6.17 4.97 -0.09
CA ILE A 225 5.15 5.93 -0.55
C ILE A 225 4.78 5.53 -1.97
N GLU A 226 3.55 5.03 -2.14
CA GLU A 226 3.08 4.55 -3.45
C GLU A 226 3.08 5.71 -4.44
N ASN A 227 3.53 5.42 -5.67
CA ASN A 227 3.73 6.39 -6.74
C ASN A 227 4.82 7.45 -6.47
N GLY A 228 5.42 7.47 -5.29
CA GLY A 228 6.54 8.35 -4.96
C GLY A 228 6.21 9.83 -5.16
N ALA A 229 7.17 10.58 -5.68
CA ALA A 229 7.03 12.02 -5.93
C ALA A 229 6.04 12.36 -7.06
N LYS A 230 5.51 11.36 -7.77
CA LYS A 230 4.51 11.55 -8.84
C LYS A 230 3.07 11.46 -8.34
N SER A 231 2.85 11.19 -7.05
CA SER A 231 1.51 11.08 -6.47
C SER A 231 0.92 12.46 -6.15
N GLU A 232 0.77 13.30 -7.13
CA GLU A 232 0.12 14.61 -7.00
C GLU A 232 -1.32 14.57 -7.51
#